data_a615351ce276260a0c57e335dcfb2484
#
_entry.id   a615351ce276260a0c57e335dcfb2484
#
_cell.length_a   1.000
_cell.length_b   1.000
_cell.length_c   1.000
_cell.angle_alpha   90.00
_cell.angle_beta   90.00
_cell.angle_gamma   90.00
#
_symmetry.space_group_name_H-M   'P 1'
#
loop_
_entity.id
_entity.type
_entity.pdbx_description
1 polymer ?
#
loop_
_entity_poly.entity_id
_entity_poly.type
_entity_poly.pdbx_seq_one_letter_code
_entity_poly.pdbx_strand_id
1 'polypeptide(L)'
;VYKDIAFGPKNMKLDDAEVDRRVRDAAAFVGLPDAVLEKSPFELSGGQKRRVAIAGVIAMEPSVLILDEPTAGLDPVGVESILGNIRDYHRAKNATIILVSHSMEEVARSVDRLVVVSKGHIPFTGTPREVFAHGEELEAMGLGVPQVTRVFHRLRAMGVDIDPSVYTIDQARSAVRDYLARKGAV
;
A
#
# COMPACT_ATOMS: atom_id res chain seq x y z
N VAL A 1 5.82 -12.04 21.67
CA VAL A 1 4.99 -11.47 20.60
C VAL A 1 3.60 -11.11 21.10
N TYR A 2 2.89 -12.04 21.75
CA TYR A 2 1.55 -11.73 22.29
C TYR A 2 1.54 -10.44 23.11
N LYS A 3 2.49 -10.28 24.05
CA LYS A 3 2.58 -9.09 24.91
C LYS A 3 2.83 -7.80 24.13
N ASP A 4 3.53 -7.86 23.02
CA ASP A 4 3.80 -6.68 22.17
C ASP A 4 2.53 -6.23 21.47
N ILE A 5 1.75 -7.17 20.90
CA ILE A 5 0.46 -6.85 20.28
C ILE A 5 -0.56 -6.39 21.34
N ALA A 6 -0.58 -7.02 22.51
CA ALA A 6 -1.48 -6.70 23.60
C ALA A 6 -1.20 -5.34 24.28
N PHE A 7 -0.03 -4.74 24.04
CA PHE A 7 0.40 -3.53 24.73
C PHE A 7 -0.59 -2.36 24.54
N GLY A 8 -0.98 -2.10 23.29
CA GLY A 8 -1.96 -1.06 22.96
C GLY A 8 -3.33 -1.29 23.65
N PRO A 9 -3.99 -2.42 23.38
CA PRO A 9 -5.28 -2.76 24.00
C PRO A 9 -5.27 -2.71 25.53
N LYS A 10 -4.20 -3.16 26.19
CA LYS A 10 -4.06 -3.07 27.66
C LYS A 10 -3.99 -1.62 28.14
N ASN A 11 -3.26 -0.76 27.44
CA ASN A 11 -3.18 0.67 27.76
C ASN A 11 -4.53 1.39 27.56
N MET A 12 -5.40 0.86 26.72
CA MET A 12 -6.79 1.31 26.58
C MET A 12 -7.70 0.86 27.72
N LYS A 13 -7.15 0.10 28.70
CA LYS A 13 -7.87 -0.43 29.88
C LYS A 13 -9.03 -1.37 29.50
N LEU A 14 -8.90 -2.10 28.43
CA LEU A 14 -9.82 -3.17 28.05
C LEU A 14 -9.64 -4.35 28.99
N ASP A 15 -10.71 -5.13 29.19
CA ASP A 15 -10.64 -6.37 29.95
C ASP A 15 -9.80 -7.43 29.23
N ASP A 16 -9.34 -8.43 29.98
CA ASP A 16 -8.42 -9.45 29.46
C ASP A 16 -9.03 -10.28 28.31
N ALA A 17 -10.33 -10.52 28.31
CA ALA A 17 -11.03 -11.27 27.27
C ALA A 17 -11.04 -10.47 25.95
N GLU A 18 -11.34 -9.18 26.03
CA GLU A 18 -11.33 -8.30 24.86
C GLU A 18 -9.90 -8.07 24.33
N VAL A 19 -8.92 -7.97 25.23
CA VAL A 19 -7.50 -7.91 24.86
C VAL A 19 -7.10 -9.17 24.07
N ASP A 20 -7.42 -10.36 24.58
CA ASP A 20 -7.07 -11.63 23.90
C ASP A 20 -7.75 -11.74 22.54
N ARG A 21 -9.04 -11.41 22.45
CA ARG A 21 -9.78 -11.37 21.19
C ARG A 21 -9.09 -10.46 20.18
N ARG A 22 -8.79 -9.21 20.53
CA ARG A 22 -8.15 -8.24 19.64
C ARG A 22 -6.75 -8.65 19.19
N VAL A 23 -5.98 -9.25 20.07
CA VAL A 23 -4.64 -9.77 19.74
C VAL A 23 -4.74 -10.88 18.71
N ARG A 24 -5.64 -11.85 18.89
CA ARG A 24 -5.81 -12.96 17.93
C ARG A 24 -6.37 -12.49 16.61
N ASP A 25 -7.39 -11.63 16.64
CA ASP A 25 -7.97 -11.05 15.42
C ASP A 25 -6.92 -10.27 14.63
N ALA A 26 -6.11 -9.44 15.30
CA ALA A 26 -5.04 -8.68 14.65
C ALA A 26 -3.93 -9.58 14.10
N ALA A 27 -3.53 -10.63 14.84
CA ALA A 27 -2.53 -11.59 14.38
C ALA A 27 -3.03 -12.36 13.16
N ALA A 28 -4.25 -12.88 13.20
CA ALA A 28 -4.88 -13.57 12.07
C ALA A 28 -4.98 -12.66 10.85
N PHE A 29 -5.37 -11.40 11.06
CA PHE A 29 -5.51 -10.40 10.01
C PHE A 29 -4.21 -10.14 9.23
N VAL A 30 -3.08 -10.08 9.92
CA VAL A 30 -1.76 -9.92 9.27
C VAL A 30 -1.13 -11.25 8.85
N GLY A 31 -1.85 -12.36 8.96
CA GLY A 31 -1.38 -13.70 8.58
C GLY A 31 -0.27 -14.24 9.47
N LEU A 32 -0.30 -13.96 10.78
CA LEU A 32 0.58 -14.57 11.77
C LEU A 32 -0.10 -15.82 12.35
N PRO A 33 0.54 -17.00 12.27
CA PRO A 33 0.04 -18.20 12.95
C PRO A 33 0.06 -18.05 14.49
N ASP A 34 -0.89 -18.66 15.20
CA ASP A 34 -0.98 -18.59 16.66
C ASP A 34 0.32 -19.00 17.36
N ALA A 35 1.03 -19.99 16.83
CA ALA A 35 2.32 -20.43 17.36
C ALA A 35 3.39 -19.29 17.41
N VAL A 36 3.22 -18.24 16.63
CA VAL A 36 4.12 -17.08 16.64
C VAL A 36 3.85 -16.19 17.86
N LEU A 37 2.63 -16.18 18.38
CA LEU A 37 2.27 -15.35 19.54
C LEU A 37 3.06 -15.73 20.80
N GLU A 38 3.45 -16.99 20.92
CA GLU A 38 4.23 -17.50 22.08
C GLU A 38 5.74 -17.25 21.95
N LYS A 39 6.23 -16.90 20.74
CA LYS A 39 7.66 -16.69 20.48
C LYS A 39 8.17 -15.39 21.04
N SER A 40 9.50 -15.33 21.22
CA SER A 40 10.22 -14.10 21.45
C SER A 40 10.29 -13.28 20.15
N PRO A 41 10.14 -11.93 20.17
CA PRO A 41 10.37 -11.09 18.99
C PRO A 41 11.75 -11.28 18.36
N PHE A 42 12.73 -11.71 19.12
CA PHE A 42 14.10 -11.96 18.62
C PHE A 42 14.20 -13.19 17.72
N GLU A 43 13.26 -14.14 17.83
CA GLU A 43 13.21 -15.37 17.03
C GLU A 43 12.48 -15.17 15.69
N LEU A 44 11.96 -13.97 15.44
CA LEU A 44 11.17 -13.67 14.25
C LEU A 44 12.03 -13.23 13.06
N SER A 45 11.62 -13.62 11.86
CA SER A 45 12.12 -13.03 10.62
C SER A 45 11.74 -11.54 10.51
N GLY A 46 12.44 -10.79 9.66
CA GLY A 46 12.12 -9.37 9.43
C GLY A 46 10.68 -9.14 9.01
N GLY A 47 10.16 -9.99 8.10
CA GLY A 47 8.76 -9.92 7.67
C GLY A 47 7.78 -10.23 8.80
N GLN A 48 8.08 -11.21 9.66
CA GLN A 48 7.24 -11.49 10.84
C GLN A 48 7.26 -10.34 11.84
N LYS A 49 8.42 -9.73 12.12
CA LYS A 49 8.53 -8.54 12.97
C LYS A 49 7.66 -7.38 12.45
N ARG A 50 7.68 -7.16 11.13
CA ARG A 50 6.84 -6.14 10.50
C ARG A 50 5.35 -6.42 10.70
N ARG A 51 4.93 -7.65 10.49
CA ARG A 51 3.52 -8.07 10.70
C ARG A 51 3.12 -7.91 12.18
N VAL A 52 3.98 -8.24 13.13
CA VAL A 52 3.73 -8.03 14.56
C VAL A 52 3.56 -6.55 14.88
N ALA A 53 4.39 -5.67 14.32
CA ALA A 53 4.27 -4.23 14.52
C ALA A 53 2.93 -3.70 13.99
N ILE A 54 2.52 -4.11 12.79
CA ILE A 54 1.23 -3.74 12.20
C ILE A 54 0.07 -4.29 13.05
N ALA A 55 0.14 -5.56 13.49
CA ALA A 55 -0.86 -6.17 14.35
C ALA A 55 -1.02 -5.40 15.67
N GLY A 56 0.08 -4.94 16.29
CA GLY A 56 0.05 -4.15 17.51
C GLY A 56 -0.72 -2.84 17.39
N VAL A 57 -0.68 -2.22 16.21
CA VAL A 57 -1.47 -1.01 15.93
C VAL A 57 -2.93 -1.36 15.60
N ILE A 58 -3.14 -2.37 14.75
CA ILE A 58 -4.49 -2.82 14.33
C ILE A 58 -5.31 -3.32 15.52
N ALA A 59 -4.67 -3.96 16.52
CA ALA A 59 -5.33 -4.43 17.72
C ALA A 59 -6.00 -3.31 18.57
N MET A 60 -5.60 -2.06 18.36
CA MET A 60 -6.27 -0.90 18.97
C MET A 60 -7.52 -0.47 18.21
N GLU A 61 -7.81 -1.05 17.06
CA GLU A 61 -8.92 -0.71 16.15
C GLU A 61 -9.01 0.80 15.84
N PRO A 62 -7.92 1.41 15.32
CA PRO A 62 -7.90 2.84 15.06
C PRO A 62 -8.83 3.21 13.89
N SER A 63 -9.49 4.38 13.98
CA SER A 63 -10.25 4.97 12.88
C SER A 63 -9.36 5.58 11.78
N VAL A 64 -8.12 5.93 12.14
CA VAL A 64 -7.09 6.41 11.20
C VAL A 64 -5.81 5.61 11.44
N LEU A 65 -5.31 4.96 10.41
CA LEU A 65 -4.07 4.18 10.44
C LEU A 65 -3.03 4.83 9.52
N ILE A 66 -1.90 5.25 10.09
CA ILE A 66 -0.78 5.82 9.36
C ILE A 66 0.33 4.77 9.28
N LEU A 67 0.75 4.46 8.06
CA LEU A 67 1.78 3.46 7.77
C LEU A 67 2.91 4.13 6.97
N ASP A 68 4.09 4.18 7.60
CA ASP A 68 5.29 4.72 6.97
C ASP A 68 6.16 3.58 6.47
N GLU A 69 6.33 3.52 5.14
CA GLU A 69 7.08 2.49 4.41
C GLU A 69 6.74 1.05 4.86
N PRO A 70 5.45 0.63 4.89
CA PRO A 70 5.06 -0.66 5.49
C PRO A 70 5.63 -1.87 4.74
N THR A 71 6.06 -1.70 3.51
CA THR A 71 6.55 -2.75 2.61
C THR A 71 8.08 -2.78 2.47
N ALA A 72 8.78 -1.82 3.07
CA ALA A 72 10.24 -1.72 2.94
C ALA A 72 10.96 -3.01 3.38
N GLY A 73 11.85 -3.52 2.51
CA GLY A 73 12.65 -4.71 2.77
C GLY A 73 11.89 -6.05 2.69
N LEU A 74 10.66 -6.04 2.19
CA LEU A 74 9.92 -7.26 1.91
C LEU A 74 10.16 -7.75 0.47
N ASP A 75 10.02 -9.05 0.28
CA ASP A 75 9.94 -9.65 -1.05
C ASP A 75 8.57 -9.33 -1.72
N PRO A 76 8.42 -9.53 -3.02
CA PRO A 76 7.17 -9.19 -3.73
C PRO A 76 5.93 -9.87 -3.15
N VAL A 77 6.06 -11.10 -2.63
CA VAL A 77 4.94 -11.84 -2.01
C VAL A 77 4.56 -11.20 -0.68
N GLY A 78 5.55 -10.79 0.12
CA GLY A 78 5.36 -10.07 1.37
C GLY A 78 4.70 -8.70 1.16
N VAL A 79 5.14 -7.96 0.15
CA VAL A 79 4.52 -6.68 -0.27
C VAL A 79 3.04 -6.86 -0.57
N GLU A 80 2.70 -7.81 -1.47
CA GLU A 80 1.31 -8.06 -1.87
C GLU A 80 0.44 -8.49 -0.69
N SER A 81 0.98 -9.34 0.20
CA SER A 81 0.29 -9.76 1.40
C SER A 81 -0.01 -8.59 2.35
N ILE A 82 0.97 -7.72 2.62
CA ILE A 82 0.77 -6.57 3.52
C ILE A 82 -0.21 -5.57 2.93
N LEU A 83 -0.06 -5.20 1.65
CA LEU A 83 -0.99 -4.27 1.00
C LEU A 83 -2.40 -4.84 0.89
N GLY A 84 -2.52 -6.16 0.67
CA GLY A 84 -3.80 -6.87 0.72
C GLY A 84 -4.48 -6.73 2.07
N ASN A 85 -3.76 -7.04 3.15
CA ASN A 85 -4.27 -6.93 4.52
C ASN A 85 -4.68 -5.48 4.86
N ILE A 86 -3.90 -4.47 4.42
CA ILE A 86 -4.25 -3.05 4.63
C ILE A 86 -5.57 -2.70 3.93
N ARG A 87 -5.76 -3.14 2.67
CA ARG A 87 -7.02 -2.92 1.94
C ARG A 87 -8.20 -3.60 2.62
N ASP A 88 -8.00 -4.83 3.12
CA ASP A 88 -9.05 -5.57 3.82
C ASP A 88 -9.41 -4.91 5.16
N TYR A 89 -8.42 -4.36 5.88
CA TYR A 89 -8.67 -3.57 7.09
C TYR A 89 -9.50 -2.32 6.79
N HIS A 90 -9.11 -1.56 5.77
CA HIS A 90 -9.88 -0.39 5.31
C HIS A 90 -11.35 -0.75 5.05
N ARG A 91 -11.59 -1.84 4.30
CA ARG A 91 -12.95 -2.30 3.96
C ARG A 91 -13.73 -2.79 5.17
N ALA A 92 -13.10 -3.59 6.04
CA ALA A 92 -13.77 -4.21 7.18
C ALA A 92 -14.11 -3.22 8.29
N LYS A 93 -13.24 -2.23 8.53
CA LYS A 93 -13.37 -1.28 9.63
C LYS A 93 -13.78 0.12 9.20
N ASN A 94 -13.89 0.38 7.89
CA ASN A 94 -14.10 1.72 7.33
C ASN A 94 -13.11 2.77 7.88
N ALA A 95 -11.88 2.32 8.15
CA ALA A 95 -10.82 3.16 8.70
C ALA A 95 -10.14 3.96 7.59
N THR A 96 -9.73 5.18 7.87
CA THR A 96 -8.90 5.96 6.95
C THR A 96 -7.46 5.43 6.99
N ILE A 97 -6.90 5.09 5.83
CA ILE A 97 -5.50 4.65 5.72
C ILE A 97 -4.67 5.78 5.09
N ILE A 98 -3.60 6.15 5.77
CA ILE A 98 -2.57 7.04 5.22
C ILE A 98 -1.32 6.20 5.00
N LEU A 99 -0.97 6.00 3.73
CA LEU A 99 0.20 5.24 3.31
C LEU A 99 1.29 6.20 2.87
N VAL A 100 2.43 6.21 3.56
CA VAL A 100 3.64 6.91 3.13
C VAL A 100 4.54 5.90 2.45
N SER A 101 4.89 6.14 1.19
CA SER A 101 5.77 5.26 0.42
C SER A 101 6.48 6.04 -0.70
N HIS A 102 7.65 5.56 -1.09
CA HIS A 102 8.38 6.02 -2.28
C HIS A 102 8.23 5.04 -3.46
N SER A 103 7.51 3.94 -3.30
CA SER A 103 7.20 3.00 -4.37
C SER A 103 5.99 3.46 -5.17
N MET A 104 6.24 4.04 -6.34
CA MET A 104 5.17 4.58 -7.19
C MET A 104 4.22 3.49 -7.68
N GLU A 105 4.72 2.27 -7.92
CA GLU A 105 3.91 1.12 -8.31
C GLU A 105 2.94 0.67 -7.22
N GLU A 106 3.40 0.67 -5.95
CA GLU A 106 2.55 0.31 -4.81
C GLU A 106 1.47 1.36 -4.58
N VAL A 107 1.88 2.62 -4.58
CA VAL A 107 0.96 3.76 -4.42
C VAL A 107 -0.08 3.76 -5.52
N ALA A 108 0.34 3.61 -6.79
CA ALA A 108 -0.54 3.63 -7.96
C ALA A 108 -1.73 2.65 -7.88
N ARG A 109 -1.53 1.49 -7.24
CA ARG A 109 -2.54 0.42 -7.16
C ARG A 109 -3.23 0.28 -5.81
N SER A 110 -2.80 1.05 -4.80
CA SER A 110 -3.23 0.83 -3.41
C SER A 110 -4.02 1.99 -2.80
N VAL A 111 -4.05 3.15 -3.44
CA VAL A 111 -4.68 4.35 -2.87
C VAL A 111 -5.70 4.97 -3.82
N ASP A 112 -6.70 5.62 -3.24
CA ASP A 112 -7.72 6.36 -3.99
C ASP A 112 -7.31 7.82 -4.21
N ARG A 113 -6.44 8.35 -3.36
CA ARG A 113 -5.97 9.73 -3.40
C ARG A 113 -4.49 9.83 -3.07
N LEU A 114 -3.79 10.72 -3.78
CA LEU A 114 -2.40 11.06 -3.58
C LEU A 114 -2.25 12.48 -3.03
N VAL A 115 -1.27 12.62 -2.14
CA VAL A 115 -0.73 13.91 -1.70
C VAL A 115 0.78 13.84 -1.94
N VAL A 116 1.27 14.66 -2.85
CA VAL A 116 2.70 14.75 -3.15
C VAL A 116 3.32 15.81 -2.25
N VAL A 117 4.37 15.43 -1.50
CA VAL A 117 5.11 16.33 -0.63
C VAL A 117 6.52 16.51 -1.19
N SER A 118 6.93 17.74 -1.45
CA SER A 118 8.27 18.07 -1.94
C SER A 118 8.74 19.38 -1.32
N LYS A 119 9.96 19.38 -0.74
CA LYS A 119 10.60 20.55 -0.14
C LYS A 119 9.68 21.34 0.83
N GLY A 120 8.87 20.63 1.62
CA GLY A 120 7.95 21.26 2.59
C GLY A 120 6.66 21.84 1.99
N HIS A 121 6.39 21.59 0.71
CA HIS A 121 5.17 22.02 0.02
C HIS A 121 4.38 20.82 -0.51
N ILE A 122 3.12 21.07 -0.86
CA ILE A 122 2.24 20.09 -1.50
C ILE A 122 1.95 20.58 -2.93
N PRO A 123 2.81 20.23 -3.93
CA PRO A 123 2.61 20.66 -5.30
C PRO A 123 1.39 20.02 -5.96
N PHE A 124 1.08 18.77 -5.64
CA PHE A 124 -0.04 18.04 -6.24
C PHE A 124 -0.85 17.29 -5.19
N THR A 125 -2.16 17.25 -5.40
CA THR A 125 -3.10 16.39 -4.69
C THR A 125 -4.23 16.00 -5.63
N GLY A 126 -4.64 14.75 -5.61
CA GLY A 126 -5.70 14.25 -6.49
C GLY A 126 -5.75 12.73 -6.51
N THR A 127 -6.48 12.17 -7.45
CA THR A 127 -6.44 10.73 -7.77
C THR A 127 -5.09 10.35 -8.37
N PRO A 128 -4.68 9.06 -8.33
CA PRO A 128 -3.48 8.61 -9.01
C PRO A 128 -3.43 9.02 -10.50
N ARG A 129 -4.56 8.96 -11.19
CA ARG A 129 -4.67 9.38 -12.59
C ARG A 129 -4.30 10.86 -12.79
N GLU A 130 -4.85 11.74 -11.95
CA GLU A 130 -4.60 13.18 -12.03
C GLU A 130 -3.14 13.50 -11.70
N VAL A 131 -2.61 12.92 -10.63
CA VAL A 131 -1.26 13.21 -10.18
C VAL A 131 -0.21 12.66 -11.13
N PHE A 132 -0.34 11.42 -11.61
CA PHE A 132 0.64 10.83 -12.54
C PHE A 132 0.56 11.41 -13.97
N ALA A 133 -0.48 12.18 -14.29
CA ALA A 133 -0.52 12.96 -15.53
C ALA A 133 0.57 14.07 -15.54
N HIS A 134 1.06 14.49 -14.37
CA HIS A 134 2.16 15.46 -14.20
C HIS A 134 3.53 14.77 -14.13
N GLY A 135 3.74 13.75 -14.97
CA GLY A 135 4.94 12.90 -14.92
C GLY A 135 6.25 13.67 -15.04
N GLU A 136 6.33 14.64 -15.95
CA GLU A 136 7.54 15.45 -16.17
C GLU A 136 7.86 16.33 -14.96
N GLU A 137 6.83 16.96 -14.36
CA GLU A 137 7.00 17.79 -13.17
C GLU A 137 7.40 16.95 -11.95
N LEU A 138 6.83 15.74 -11.81
CA LEU A 138 7.20 14.80 -10.73
C LEU A 138 8.67 14.38 -10.89
N GLU A 139 9.10 14.02 -12.10
CA GLU A 139 10.49 13.67 -12.38
C GLU A 139 11.46 14.85 -12.15
N ALA A 140 11.06 16.07 -12.50
CA ALA A 140 11.85 17.29 -12.22
C ALA A 140 12.00 17.56 -10.71
N MET A 141 11.07 17.09 -9.88
CA MET A 141 11.18 17.16 -8.41
C MET A 141 11.98 15.99 -7.81
N GLY A 142 12.49 15.08 -8.63
CA GLY A 142 13.19 13.86 -8.19
C GLY A 142 12.26 12.74 -7.71
N LEU A 143 10.96 12.86 -8.00
CA LEU A 143 9.96 11.83 -7.73
C LEU A 143 9.77 10.97 -8.99
N GLY A 144 9.50 9.70 -8.80
CA GLY A 144 9.21 8.82 -9.94
C GLY A 144 7.74 8.87 -10.37
N VAL A 145 7.47 8.23 -11.51
CA VAL A 145 6.13 7.78 -11.89
C VAL A 145 6.19 6.27 -12.11
N PRO A 146 5.06 5.55 -12.07
CA PRO A 146 5.05 4.12 -12.40
C PRO A 146 5.73 3.86 -13.75
N GLN A 147 6.51 2.77 -13.85
CA GLN A 147 7.24 2.46 -15.08
C GLN A 147 6.32 2.38 -16.30
N VAL A 148 5.13 1.82 -16.11
CA VAL A 148 4.14 1.72 -17.18
C VAL A 148 3.67 3.10 -17.65
N THR A 149 3.50 4.07 -16.78
CA THR A 149 3.16 5.45 -17.12
C THR A 149 4.23 6.06 -18.02
N ARG A 150 5.50 5.87 -17.65
CA ARG A 150 6.65 6.34 -18.45
C ARG A 150 6.69 5.74 -19.86
N VAL A 151 6.39 4.45 -19.99
CA VAL A 151 6.30 3.77 -21.30
C VAL A 151 5.17 4.39 -22.13
N PHE A 152 4.00 4.61 -21.56
CA PHE A 152 2.83 5.14 -22.28
C PHE A 152 3.05 6.61 -22.71
N HIS A 153 3.69 7.43 -21.88
CA HIS A 153 4.11 8.79 -22.27
C HIS A 153 5.06 8.75 -23.48
N ARG A 154 6.04 7.84 -23.50
CA ARG A 154 6.95 7.68 -24.63
C ARG A 154 6.23 7.22 -25.91
N LEU A 155 5.33 6.25 -25.80
CA LEU A 155 4.52 5.79 -26.94
C LEU A 155 3.71 6.95 -27.53
N ARG A 156 3.09 7.77 -26.68
CA ARG A 156 2.34 8.95 -27.11
C ARG A 156 3.23 9.98 -27.80
N ALA A 157 4.42 10.24 -27.26
CA ALA A 157 5.42 11.15 -27.88
C ALA A 157 5.92 10.63 -29.23
N MET A 158 5.95 9.31 -29.47
CA MET A 158 6.26 8.68 -30.75
C MET A 158 5.09 8.69 -31.75
N GLY A 159 3.96 9.31 -31.41
CA GLY A 159 2.78 9.42 -32.28
C GLY A 159 1.81 8.21 -32.19
N VAL A 160 2.00 7.31 -31.23
CA VAL A 160 1.05 6.21 -31.02
C VAL A 160 -0.21 6.78 -30.37
N ASP A 161 -1.37 6.52 -30.98
CA ASP A 161 -2.66 6.99 -30.46
C ASP A 161 -3.15 6.08 -29.31
N ILE A 162 -2.57 6.30 -28.13
CA ILE A 162 -2.82 5.54 -26.91
C ILE A 162 -3.01 6.51 -25.73
N ASP A 163 -3.83 6.12 -24.73
CA ASP A 163 -4.07 6.94 -23.52
C ASP A 163 -2.79 7.00 -22.66
N PRO A 164 -2.16 8.15 -22.47
CA PRO A 164 -0.94 8.28 -21.66
C PRO A 164 -1.22 8.25 -20.15
N SER A 165 -2.47 8.33 -19.70
CA SER A 165 -2.85 8.39 -18.28
C SER A 165 -2.91 7.03 -17.58
N VAL A 166 -2.30 6.01 -18.20
CA VAL A 166 -2.16 4.65 -17.66
C VAL A 166 -1.11 4.65 -16.54
N TYR A 167 -1.46 4.09 -15.40
CA TYR A 167 -0.56 4.02 -14.24
C TYR A 167 -0.50 2.64 -13.56
N THR A 168 -1.28 1.65 -14.06
CA THR A 168 -1.19 0.26 -13.62
C THR A 168 -0.98 -0.69 -14.80
N ILE A 169 -0.41 -1.87 -14.53
CA ILE A 169 -0.19 -2.91 -15.56
C ILE A 169 -1.51 -3.39 -16.17
N ASP A 170 -2.58 -3.51 -15.35
CA ASP A 170 -3.89 -3.93 -15.87
C ASP A 170 -4.50 -2.90 -16.81
N GLN A 171 -4.37 -1.62 -16.50
CA GLN A 171 -4.77 -0.53 -17.41
C GLN A 171 -3.94 -0.57 -18.71
N ALA A 172 -2.64 -0.79 -18.60
CA ALA A 172 -1.75 -0.91 -19.75
C ALA A 172 -2.15 -2.05 -20.68
N ARG A 173 -2.40 -3.23 -20.09
CA ARG A 173 -2.86 -4.40 -20.84
C ARG A 173 -4.17 -4.13 -21.58
N SER A 174 -5.13 -3.48 -20.96
CA SER A 174 -6.39 -3.09 -21.60
C SER A 174 -6.17 -2.08 -22.72
N ALA A 175 -5.41 -1.01 -22.45
CA ALA A 175 -5.14 0.04 -23.44
C ALA A 175 -4.40 -0.48 -24.68
N VAL A 176 -3.44 -1.39 -24.51
CA VAL A 176 -2.74 -2.04 -25.64
C VAL A 176 -3.71 -2.94 -26.44
N ARG A 177 -4.53 -3.72 -25.75
CA ARG A 177 -5.51 -4.59 -26.42
C ARG A 177 -6.51 -3.78 -27.24
N ASP A 178 -7.01 -2.68 -26.69
CA ASP A 178 -7.95 -1.78 -27.36
C ASP A 178 -7.29 -1.09 -28.57
N TYR A 179 -6.02 -0.71 -28.45
CA TYR A 179 -5.25 -0.14 -29.55
C TYR A 179 -5.07 -1.14 -30.70
N LEU A 180 -4.69 -2.39 -30.40
CA LEU A 180 -4.49 -3.45 -31.40
C LEU A 180 -5.81 -3.82 -32.08
N ALA A 181 -6.91 -3.90 -31.35
CA ALA A 181 -8.23 -4.14 -31.92
C ALA A 181 -8.65 -3.04 -32.90
N ARG A 182 -8.42 -1.76 -32.58
CA ARG A 182 -8.66 -0.64 -33.49
C ARG A 182 -7.80 -0.67 -34.76
N LYS A 183 -6.63 -1.27 -34.71
CA LYS A 183 -5.70 -1.44 -35.85
C LYS A 183 -5.95 -2.71 -36.64
N GLY A 184 -6.92 -3.55 -36.25
CA GLY A 184 -7.18 -4.83 -36.91
C GLY A 184 -6.06 -5.85 -36.75
N ALA A 185 -5.27 -5.74 -35.69
CA ALA A 185 -4.11 -6.61 -35.42
C ALA A 185 -4.44 -7.79 -34.48
N VAL A 186 -5.68 -7.90 -34.00
CA VAL A 186 -6.19 -9.01 -33.18
C VAL A 186 -7.63 -9.32 -33.62
#